data_e1921bef2558a5d6a4b0f7ac6c9fad34
#
_entry.id   e1921bef2558a5d6a4b0f7ac6c9fad34
#
_cell.length_a   1.000
_cell.length_b   1.000
_cell.length_c   1.000
_cell.angle_alpha   90.00
_cell.angle_beta   90.00
_cell.angle_gamma   90.00
#
_symmetry.space_group_name_H-M   'P 1'
#
loop_
_entity.id
_entity.type
_entity.pdbx_description
1 polymer ?
#
loop_
_entity_poly.entity_id
_entity_poly.type
_entity_poly.pdbx_seq_one_letter_code
_entity_poly.pdbx_strand_id
1 'polypeptide(L)'
;MKASMRSVSEEPVPLHEEFIYCCGAATHVLKCGPWKDLSKDESKNLPRLLFMIIPGNPGLAGYYRTFIQALYCGLNQQYPVWVVSHAGHCKPPSGMEMIEDTDIKELEDVFGLNGQVEHKLNFLKKNVSKDIKLVLIAHSIGCYITLEMMKRASELQVLRSVLLFPTIERMAQSPQGKLMTPLLCKLRYILYMPVYLLSFLPEGVKASLVRFALRGMKTCDESSITTSVNLFSVDCIANILYMASQEMMKVVERDSTTIKQNLKKLIFYYGTGDSWCPQHYYDEIKMDFPDGDIRLCEKGLRHAFVLDASKEMAAMITDWLQDDLTKL
;
A
#
# COMPACT_ATOMS: atom_id res chain seq x y z
N MET A 1 22.89 27.71 -34.73
CA MET A 1 22.67 26.24 -34.69
C MET A 1 21.70 25.96 -33.57
N LYS A 2 20.43 25.66 -33.88
CA LYS A 2 19.42 25.22 -32.89
C LYS A 2 19.60 23.73 -32.66
N ALA A 3 20.02 23.33 -31.48
CA ALA A 3 20.04 21.94 -31.09
C ALA A 3 18.59 21.46 -30.97
N SER A 4 18.24 20.52 -31.82
CA SER A 4 16.98 19.77 -31.78
C SER A 4 16.99 18.95 -30.50
N MET A 5 16.16 19.32 -29.53
CA MET A 5 15.77 18.41 -28.43
C MET A 5 14.93 17.28 -29.08
N ARG A 6 15.57 16.14 -29.27
CA ARG A 6 14.83 14.90 -29.53
C ARG A 6 14.01 14.59 -28.30
N SER A 7 12.69 14.61 -28.45
CA SER A 7 11.79 14.00 -27.51
C SER A 7 12.14 12.51 -27.45
N VAL A 8 12.75 12.08 -26.34
CA VAL A 8 12.87 10.68 -26.01
C VAL A 8 11.44 10.20 -25.84
N SER A 9 10.96 9.38 -26.76
CA SER A 9 9.72 8.62 -26.57
C SER A 9 10.00 7.71 -25.38
N GLU A 10 9.43 8.05 -24.21
CA GLU A 10 9.47 7.16 -23.05
C GLU A 10 8.77 5.86 -23.47
N GLU A 11 9.53 4.80 -23.64
CA GLU A 11 8.95 3.47 -23.81
C GLU A 11 8.05 3.17 -22.63
N PRO A 12 6.85 2.60 -22.87
CA PRO A 12 5.92 2.32 -21.79
C PRO A 12 6.58 1.38 -20.77
N VAL A 13 6.56 1.77 -19.51
CA VAL A 13 7.11 0.96 -18.40
C VAL A 13 6.43 -0.40 -18.40
N PRO A 14 7.18 -1.51 -18.44
CA PRO A 14 6.61 -2.85 -18.39
C PRO A 14 5.82 -3.03 -17.09
N LEU A 15 4.51 -3.19 -17.21
CA LEU A 15 3.61 -3.41 -16.09
C LEU A 15 2.83 -4.71 -16.33
N HIS A 16 3.01 -5.66 -15.42
CA HIS A 16 2.22 -6.89 -15.38
C HIS A 16 1.14 -6.77 -14.31
N GLU A 17 -0.07 -7.15 -14.66
CA GLU A 17 -1.26 -7.12 -13.80
C GLU A 17 -1.85 -8.52 -13.73
N GLU A 18 -2.08 -8.99 -12.53
CA GLU A 18 -2.66 -10.32 -12.30
C GLU A 18 -3.61 -10.32 -11.10
N PHE A 19 -4.56 -11.25 -11.14
CA PHE A 19 -5.42 -11.59 -10.01
C PHE A 19 -5.12 -13.04 -9.61
N ILE A 20 -4.85 -13.24 -8.34
CA ILE A 20 -4.50 -14.54 -7.77
C ILE A 20 -5.33 -14.80 -6.52
N TYR A 21 -5.40 -16.05 -6.08
CA TYR A 21 -5.81 -16.37 -4.74
C TYR A 21 -4.59 -16.43 -3.81
N CYS A 22 -4.67 -15.70 -2.72
CA CYS A 22 -3.70 -15.76 -1.64
C CYS A 22 -4.44 -15.90 -0.31
N CYS A 23 -4.13 -16.95 0.44
CA CYS A 23 -4.89 -17.34 1.63
C CYS A 23 -6.40 -17.53 1.35
N GLY A 24 -6.74 -18.03 0.16
CA GLY A 24 -8.12 -18.24 -0.26
C GLY A 24 -8.90 -16.98 -0.64
N ALA A 25 -8.27 -15.79 -0.64
CA ALA A 25 -8.91 -14.54 -0.98
C ALA A 25 -8.38 -13.95 -2.28
N ALA A 26 -9.29 -13.36 -3.08
CA ALA A 26 -8.95 -12.63 -4.29
C ALA A 26 -7.97 -11.50 -3.98
N THR A 27 -6.89 -11.47 -4.71
CA THR A 27 -5.76 -10.56 -4.51
C THR A 27 -5.30 -10.01 -5.86
N HIS A 28 -5.24 -8.70 -5.96
CA HIS A 28 -4.78 -7.98 -7.15
C HIS A 28 -3.31 -7.61 -6.98
N VAL A 29 -2.47 -7.96 -7.95
CA VAL A 29 -1.04 -7.71 -7.93
C VAL A 29 -0.62 -6.94 -9.17
N LEU A 30 0.12 -5.85 -8.98
CA LEU A 30 0.79 -5.11 -10.05
C LEU A 30 2.30 -5.25 -9.89
N LYS A 31 2.99 -5.56 -10.99
CA LYS A 31 4.43 -5.80 -11.02
C LYS A 31 5.07 -4.94 -12.11
N CYS A 32 5.95 -4.02 -11.73
CA CYS A 32 6.81 -3.31 -12.67
C CYS A 32 8.12 -4.05 -12.87
N GLY A 33 8.53 -4.15 -14.13
CA GLY A 33 9.75 -4.81 -14.54
C GLY A 33 9.52 -6.13 -15.27
N PRO A 34 10.58 -6.74 -15.80
CA PRO A 34 10.51 -7.99 -16.56
C PRO A 34 10.28 -9.22 -15.68
N TRP A 35 10.47 -9.07 -14.36
CA TRP A 35 10.35 -10.16 -13.39
C TRP A 35 8.90 -10.40 -13.00
N LYS A 36 8.32 -11.47 -13.51
CA LYS A 36 6.94 -11.87 -13.20
C LYS A 36 6.84 -12.92 -12.10
N ASP A 37 7.86 -13.74 -11.97
CA ASP A 37 7.98 -14.82 -11.00
C ASP A 37 9.35 -14.73 -10.30
N LEU A 38 9.33 -14.64 -8.98
CA LEU A 38 10.52 -14.58 -8.12
C LEU A 38 10.60 -15.77 -7.16
N SER A 39 9.72 -16.77 -7.33
CA SER A 39 9.64 -17.94 -6.45
C SER A 39 10.67 -19.01 -6.76
N LYS A 40 11.16 -19.10 -8.01
CA LYS A 40 12.02 -20.17 -8.48
C LYS A 40 13.49 -19.79 -8.42
N ASP A 41 14.24 -20.63 -7.75
CA ASP A 41 15.70 -20.57 -7.57
C ASP A 41 16.47 -20.90 -8.88
N GLU A 42 15.77 -21.31 -9.94
CA GLU A 42 16.37 -21.87 -11.15
C GLU A 42 16.86 -20.82 -12.16
N SER A 43 16.54 -19.55 -11.98
CA SER A 43 16.99 -18.51 -12.92
C SER A 43 18.32 -17.89 -12.44
N LYS A 44 19.38 -18.07 -13.19
CA LYS A 44 20.67 -17.38 -13.02
C LYS A 44 20.59 -15.84 -13.01
N ASN A 45 19.39 -15.27 -13.12
CA ASN A 45 19.11 -13.84 -13.25
C ASN A 45 18.06 -13.32 -12.26
N LEU A 46 17.95 -13.89 -11.04
CA LEU A 46 17.09 -13.31 -10.01
C LEU A 46 17.61 -11.94 -9.60
N PRO A 47 16.72 -10.95 -9.41
CA PRO A 47 17.11 -9.65 -8.87
C PRO A 47 17.59 -9.82 -7.43
N ARG A 48 18.59 -9.05 -7.03
CA ARG A 48 19.10 -9.07 -5.64
C ARG A 48 18.13 -8.44 -4.65
N LEU A 49 17.20 -7.63 -5.14
CA LEU A 49 16.33 -6.80 -4.34
C LEU A 49 14.94 -6.71 -4.96
N LEU A 50 13.90 -6.78 -4.14
CA LEU A 50 12.50 -6.50 -4.49
C LEU A 50 12.00 -5.31 -3.68
N PHE A 51 11.41 -4.33 -4.37
CA PHE A 51 10.62 -3.27 -3.75
C PHE A 51 9.17 -3.73 -3.68
N MET A 52 8.63 -3.88 -2.48
CA MET A 52 7.24 -4.30 -2.27
C MET A 52 6.46 -3.23 -1.54
N ILE A 53 5.36 -2.79 -2.15
CA ILE A 53 4.45 -1.81 -1.57
C ILE A 53 3.38 -2.52 -0.75
N ILE A 54 3.21 -2.09 0.50
CA ILE A 54 2.14 -2.51 1.40
C ILE A 54 1.12 -1.37 1.49
N PRO A 55 -0.07 -1.52 0.90
CA PRO A 55 -1.07 -0.46 0.79
C PRO A 55 -1.63 0.03 2.12
N GLY A 56 -2.23 1.24 2.07
CA GLY A 56 -3.15 1.72 3.10
C GLY A 56 -4.54 1.08 3.00
N ASN A 57 -5.54 1.71 3.56
CA ASN A 57 -6.94 1.34 3.40
C ASN A 57 -7.71 2.52 2.77
N PRO A 58 -8.36 2.35 1.62
CA PRO A 58 -8.58 1.11 0.85
C PRO A 58 -7.31 0.58 0.17
N GLY A 59 -7.09 -0.73 0.30
CA GLY A 59 -5.87 -1.39 -0.16
C GLY A 59 -5.90 -1.89 -1.59
N LEU A 60 -6.51 -1.14 -2.51
CA LEU A 60 -6.55 -1.49 -3.92
C LEU A 60 -5.19 -1.20 -4.59
N ALA A 61 -4.61 -2.19 -5.23
CA ALA A 61 -3.31 -2.05 -5.91
C ALA A 61 -3.33 -0.98 -7.00
N GLY A 62 -4.47 -0.77 -7.66
CA GLY A 62 -4.63 0.21 -8.74
C GLY A 62 -4.28 1.64 -8.34
N TYR A 63 -4.51 2.06 -7.10
CA TYR A 63 -4.13 3.39 -6.61
C TYR A 63 -2.62 3.63 -6.62
N TYR A 64 -1.83 2.58 -6.59
CA TYR A 64 -0.36 2.64 -6.56
C TYR A 64 0.28 2.49 -7.94
N ARG A 65 -0.51 2.33 -9.01
CA ARG A 65 0.00 2.11 -10.38
C ARG A 65 1.02 3.17 -10.80
N THR A 66 0.65 4.43 -10.75
CA THR A 66 1.53 5.56 -11.11
C THR A 66 2.75 5.64 -10.19
N PHE A 67 2.56 5.36 -8.89
CA PHE A 67 3.63 5.36 -7.91
C PHE A 67 4.69 4.29 -8.18
N ILE A 68 4.28 3.03 -8.42
CA ILE A 68 5.24 1.94 -8.69
C ILE A 68 5.96 2.12 -10.03
N GLN A 69 5.29 2.67 -11.05
CA GLN A 69 5.92 2.98 -12.33
C GLN A 69 6.96 4.10 -12.18
N ALA A 70 6.62 5.18 -11.46
CA ALA A 70 7.54 6.26 -11.19
C ALA A 70 8.75 5.81 -10.35
N LEU A 71 8.51 4.97 -9.35
CA LEU A 71 9.57 4.40 -8.52
C LEU A 71 10.50 3.49 -9.34
N TYR A 72 9.94 2.63 -10.19
CA TYR A 72 10.71 1.76 -11.07
C TYR A 72 11.61 2.56 -12.02
N CYS A 73 11.10 3.65 -12.59
CA CYS A 73 11.91 4.57 -13.40
C CYS A 73 13.00 5.26 -12.57
N GLY A 74 12.66 5.75 -11.38
CA GLY A 74 13.63 6.39 -10.47
C GLY A 74 14.76 5.46 -10.03
N LEU A 75 14.49 4.16 -9.95
CA LEU A 75 15.48 3.11 -9.68
C LEU A 75 16.25 2.65 -10.93
N ASN A 76 16.24 3.45 -12.01
CA ASN A 76 16.87 3.13 -13.30
C ASN A 76 16.45 1.76 -13.86
N GLN A 77 15.24 1.31 -13.55
CA GLN A 77 14.65 0.05 -14.00
C GLN A 77 15.46 -1.21 -13.60
N GLN A 78 16.27 -1.10 -12.55
CA GLN A 78 17.18 -2.17 -12.14
C GLN A 78 16.55 -3.19 -11.19
N TYR A 79 15.46 -2.83 -10.51
CA TYR A 79 14.83 -3.68 -9.49
C TYR A 79 13.33 -3.81 -9.72
N PRO A 80 12.73 -4.99 -9.51
CA PRO A 80 11.28 -5.15 -9.55
C PRO A 80 10.60 -4.29 -8.47
N VAL A 81 9.47 -3.69 -8.84
CA VAL A 81 8.63 -2.92 -7.93
C VAL A 81 7.21 -3.49 -7.99
N TRP A 82 6.77 -4.12 -6.91
CA TRP A 82 5.49 -4.79 -6.83
C TRP A 82 4.57 -4.12 -5.81
N VAL A 83 3.27 -4.12 -6.09
CA VAL A 83 2.23 -3.83 -5.10
C VAL A 83 1.24 -4.97 -5.03
N VAL A 84 0.89 -5.36 -3.82
CA VAL A 84 -0.06 -6.43 -3.54
C VAL A 84 -1.24 -5.84 -2.79
N SER A 85 -2.45 -5.94 -3.33
CA SER A 85 -3.65 -5.47 -2.65
C SER A 85 -3.83 -6.13 -1.29
N HIS A 86 -4.64 -5.54 -0.43
CA HIS A 86 -5.15 -6.31 0.70
C HIS A 86 -6.07 -7.43 0.20
N ALA A 87 -6.18 -8.50 0.98
CA ALA A 87 -7.10 -9.60 0.69
C ALA A 87 -8.52 -9.04 0.53
N GLY A 88 -9.14 -9.29 -0.61
CA GLY A 88 -10.49 -8.82 -0.90
C GLY A 88 -10.65 -7.33 -1.18
N HIS A 89 -9.57 -6.54 -1.25
CA HIS A 89 -9.60 -5.13 -1.66
C HIS A 89 -9.36 -5.03 -3.17
N CYS A 90 -10.23 -5.65 -3.92
CA CYS A 90 -10.23 -5.62 -5.38
C CYS A 90 -11.63 -5.94 -5.92
N LYS A 91 -11.84 -5.68 -7.21
CA LYS A 91 -12.96 -6.22 -7.96
C LYS A 91 -12.41 -7.35 -8.82
N PRO A 92 -12.63 -8.62 -8.45
CA PRO A 92 -12.14 -9.75 -9.24
C PRO A 92 -12.65 -9.69 -10.68
N PRO A 93 -11.89 -10.19 -11.66
CA PRO A 93 -12.36 -10.30 -13.03
C PRO A 93 -13.52 -11.30 -13.14
N SER A 94 -14.25 -11.24 -14.26
CA SER A 94 -15.36 -12.17 -14.53
C SER A 94 -14.88 -13.63 -14.44
N GLY A 95 -15.61 -14.45 -13.71
CA GLY A 95 -15.28 -15.86 -13.49
C GLY A 95 -14.35 -16.12 -12.29
N MET A 96 -13.93 -15.10 -11.57
CA MET A 96 -13.19 -15.23 -10.31
C MET A 96 -14.04 -14.71 -9.15
N GLU A 97 -14.25 -15.56 -8.14
CA GLU A 97 -14.98 -15.20 -6.94
C GLU A 97 -14.06 -14.45 -5.93
N MET A 98 -14.65 -13.76 -4.97
CA MET A 98 -13.91 -13.06 -3.91
C MET A 98 -13.17 -14.03 -2.99
N ILE A 99 -13.75 -15.19 -2.75
CA ILE A 99 -13.18 -16.28 -1.95
C ILE A 99 -13.05 -17.50 -2.85
N GLU A 100 -11.91 -18.17 -2.78
CA GLU A 100 -11.67 -19.41 -3.50
C GLU A 100 -12.59 -20.51 -3.00
N ASP A 101 -13.25 -21.21 -3.94
CA ASP A 101 -14.10 -22.35 -3.63
C ASP A 101 -13.26 -23.59 -3.32
N THR A 102 -12.75 -23.64 -2.09
CA THR A 102 -11.96 -24.77 -1.58
C THR A 102 -12.49 -25.15 -0.19
N ASP A 103 -12.45 -26.45 0.12
CA ASP A 103 -12.81 -26.95 1.45
C ASP A 103 -11.79 -26.56 2.54
N ILE A 104 -10.64 -26.02 2.15
CA ILE A 104 -9.54 -25.67 3.04
C ILE A 104 -9.59 -24.16 3.31
N LYS A 105 -10.05 -23.77 4.48
CA LYS A 105 -9.89 -22.41 4.98
C LYS A 105 -8.45 -22.23 5.46
N GLU A 106 -7.62 -21.57 4.66
CA GLU A 106 -6.23 -21.28 5.02
C GLU A 106 -6.15 -20.29 6.21
N LEU A 107 -7.10 -19.35 6.33
CA LEU A 107 -7.21 -18.39 7.42
C LEU A 107 -8.67 -18.17 7.83
N GLU A 108 -8.93 -18.14 9.13
CA GLU A 108 -10.27 -17.95 9.69
C GLU A 108 -10.83 -16.55 9.39
N ASP A 109 -9.99 -15.51 9.43
CA ASP A 109 -10.36 -14.11 9.17
C ASP A 109 -9.32 -13.42 8.28
N VAL A 110 -9.29 -13.76 6.98
CA VAL A 110 -8.33 -13.22 6.01
C VAL A 110 -8.56 -11.72 5.74
N PHE A 111 -9.79 -11.23 5.89
CA PHE A 111 -10.15 -9.83 5.59
C PHE A 111 -9.91 -8.87 6.75
N GLY A 112 -9.73 -9.39 7.96
CA GLY A 112 -9.42 -8.61 9.14
C GLY A 112 -7.95 -8.16 9.18
N LEU A 113 -7.63 -7.20 10.05
CA LEU A 113 -6.29 -6.59 10.13
C LEU A 113 -5.19 -7.63 10.38
N ASN A 114 -5.43 -8.60 11.27
CA ASN A 114 -4.47 -9.68 11.52
C ASN A 114 -4.31 -10.61 10.32
N GLY A 115 -5.42 -10.95 9.66
CA GLY A 115 -5.40 -11.74 8.42
C GLY A 115 -4.62 -11.06 7.29
N GLN A 116 -4.66 -9.74 7.21
CA GLN A 116 -3.88 -9.00 6.20
C GLN A 116 -2.37 -9.11 6.45
N VAL A 117 -1.93 -9.20 7.69
CA VAL A 117 -0.51 -9.47 8.02
C VAL A 117 -0.11 -10.86 7.51
N GLU A 118 -0.87 -11.88 7.87
CA GLU A 118 -0.62 -13.26 7.43
C GLU A 118 -0.69 -13.39 5.90
N HIS A 119 -1.64 -12.71 5.27
CA HIS A 119 -1.77 -12.66 3.82
C HIS A 119 -0.48 -12.14 3.14
N LYS A 120 0.12 -11.07 3.64
CA LYS A 120 1.36 -10.52 3.09
C LYS A 120 2.56 -11.46 3.31
N LEU A 121 2.66 -12.08 4.49
CA LEU A 121 3.68 -13.06 4.79
C LEU A 121 3.56 -14.29 3.90
N ASN A 122 2.36 -14.83 3.71
CA ASN A 122 2.10 -15.96 2.82
C ASN A 122 2.38 -15.61 1.36
N PHE A 123 2.00 -14.40 0.92
CA PHE A 123 2.32 -13.95 -0.43
C PHE A 123 3.84 -13.96 -0.67
N LEU A 124 4.63 -13.38 0.22
CA LEU A 124 6.09 -13.40 0.12
C LEU A 124 6.64 -14.82 0.11
N LYS A 125 6.18 -15.67 1.02
CA LYS A 125 6.62 -17.06 1.14
C LYS A 125 6.38 -17.88 -0.13
N LYS A 126 5.23 -17.65 -0.81
CA LYS A 126 4.83 -18.39 -2.00
C LYS A 126 5.46 -17.84 -3.30
N ASN A 127 5.72 -16.53 -3.38
CA ASN A 127 6.02 -15.85 -4.64
C ASN A 127 7.42 -15.23 -4.71
N VAL A 128 8.18 -15.23 -3.61
CA VAL A 128 9.49 -14.57 -3.56
C VAL A 128 10.52 -15.50 -2.91
N SER A 129 11.65 -15.72 -3.60
CA SER A 129 12.76 -16.50 -3.05
C SER A 129 13.31 -15.85 -1.76
N LYS A 130 13.72 -16.66 -0.81
CA LYS A 130 14.31 -16.22 0.46
C LYS A 130 15.65 -15.49 0.29
N ASP A 131 16.32 -15.69 -0.84
CA ASP A 131 17.62 -15.06 -1.14
C ASP A 131 17.47 -13.59 -1.61
N ILE A 132 16.24 -13.18 -1.95
CA ILE A 132 15.95 -11.82 -2.40
C ILE A 132 15.77 -10.92 -1.17
N LYS A 133 16.57 -9.86 -1.10
CA LYS A 133 16.39 -8.81 -0.10
C LYS A 133 15.14 -7.97 -0.42
N LEU A 134 14.53 -7.41 0.61
CA LEU A 134 13.29 -6.64 0.50
C LEU A 134 13.53 -5.18 0.87
N VAL A 135 12.98 -4.28 0.08
CA VAL A 135 12.65 -2.92 0.51
C VAL A 135 11.12 -2.86 0.61
N LEU A 136 10.62 -2.70 1.83
CA LEU A 136 9.19 -2.58 2.10
C LEU A 136 8.82 -1.10 2.10
N ILE A 137 7.86 -0.70 1.27
CA ILE A 137 7.32 0.66 1.26
C ILE A 137 5.87 0.57 1.67
N ALA A 138 5.58 1.07 2.84
CA ALA A 138 4.28 0.95 3.47
C ALA A 138 3.58 2.30 3.56
N HIS A 139 2.27 2.31 3.40
CA HIS A 139 1.43 3.50 3.46
C HIS A 139 0.33 3.33 4.50
N SER A 140 0.15 4.33 5.37
CA SER A 140 -0.96 4.38 6.32
C SER A 140 -0.99 3.12 7.21
N ILE A 141 -2.09 2.35 7.22
CA ILE A 141 -2.20 1.07 7.95
C ILE A 141 -1.21 0.01 7.46
N GLY A 142 -0.74 0.13 6.23
CA GLY A 142 0.33 -0.72 5.72
C GLY A 142 1.60 -0.63 6.56
N CYS A 143 1.83 0.47 7.25
CA CYS A 143 2.96 0.65 8.17
C CYS A 143 2.82 -0.25 9.41
N TYR A 144 1.64 -0.32 9.99
CA TYR A 144 1.34 -1.25 11.07
C TYR A 144 1.52 -2.71 10.62
N ILE A 145 0.96 -3.05 9.45
CA ILE A 145 1.10 -4.39 8.85
C ILE A 145 2.57 -4.73 8.66
N THR A 146 3.37 -3.81 8.16
CA THR A 146 4.82 -4.01 7.92
C THR A 146 5.59 -4.24 9.23
N LEU A 147 5.31 -3.48 10.28
CA LEU A 147 5.93 -3.70 11.60
C LEU A 147 5.55 -5.09 12.16
N GLU A 148 4.29 -5.49 12.03
CA GLU A 148 3.84 -6.83 12.43
C GLU A 148 4.49 -7.94 11.58
N MET A 149 4.68 -7.73 10.27
CA MET A 149 5.41 -8.68 9.42
C MET A 149 6.86 -8.84 9.90
N MET A 150 7.57 -7.74 10.16
CA MET A 150 8.96 -7.77 10.64
C MET A 150 9.09 -8.41 12.02
N LYS A 151 8.07 -8.26 12.87
CA LYS A 151 8.01 -8.87 14.20
C LYS A 151 7.81 -10.38 14.13
N ARG A 152 6.90 -10.86 13.27
CA ARG A 152 6.52 -12.28 13.15
C ARG A 152 7.49 -13.10 12.32
N ALA A 153 8.12 -12.48 11.34
CA ALA A 153 9.00 -13.13 10.36
C ALA A 153 10.39 -12.47 10.36
N SER A 154 11.13 -12.68 11.43
CA SER A 154 12.49 -12.13 11.61
C SER A 154 13.50 -12.67 10.58
N GLU A 155 13.17 -13.76 9.88
CA GLU A 155 13.94 -14.34 8.80
C GLU A 155 13.85 -13.56 7.48
N LEU A 156 12.89 -12.64 7.34
CA LEU A 156 12.78 -11.79 6.16
C LEU A 156 14.02 -10.89 6.01
N GLN A 157 14.64 -10.97 4.85
CA GLN A 157 15.83 -10.17 4.56
C GLN A 157 15.44 -8.71 4.22
N VAL A 158 14.87 -7.99 5.17
CA VAL A 158 14.50 -6.58 5.01
C VAL A 158 15.75 -5.70 5.07
N LEU A 159 16.07 -5.05 3.95
CA LEU A 159 17.14 -4.06 3.84
C LEU A 159 16.68 -2.72 4.45
N ARG A 160 15.54 -2.23 3.99
CA ARG A 160 14.91 -0.98 4.43
C ARG A 160 13.39 -1.13 4.48
N SER A 161 12.77 -0.35 5.35
CA SER A 161 11.32 -0.21 5.44
C SER A 161 10.96 1.27 5.50
N VAL A 162 10.29 1.76 4.48
CA VAL A 162 9.85 3.16 4.37
C VAL A 162 8.38 3.23 4.79
N LEU A 163 8.10 3.95 5.86
CA LEU A 163 6.79 4.05 6.49
C LEU A 163 6.19 5.43 6.25
N LEU A 164 5.28 5.51 5.26
CA LEU A 164 4.68 6.74 4.77
C LEU A 164 3.36 7.02 5.49
N PHE A 165 3.23 8.19 6.13
CA PHE A 165 2.04 8.60 6.88
C PHE A 165 1.56 7.51 7.82
N PRO A 166 2.41 7.05 8.77
CA PRO A 166 2.23 5.79 9.48
C PRO A 166 1.11 5.86 10.52
N THR A 167 0.06 5.09 10.30
CA THR A 167 -1.01 4.88 11.28
C THR A 167 -0.69 3.65 12.13
N ILE A 168 0.23 3.81 13.08
CA ILE A 168 0.80 2.73 13.90
C ILE A 168 0.43 2.81 15.38
N GLU A 169 -0.35 3.81 15.76
CA GLU A 169 -0.80 4.05 17.12
C GLU A 169 -2.07 4.89 17.17
N ARG A 170 -2.85 4.73 18.23
CA ARG A 170 -3.96 5.60 18.64
C ARG A 170 -4.90 6.04 17.50
N MET A 171 -5.19 5.15 16.55
CA MET A 171 -5.99 5.50 15.37
C MET A 171 -7.36 6.08 15.74
N ALA A 172 -8.07 5.45 16.68
CA ALA A 172 -9.37 5.94 17.13
C ALA A 172 -9.31 7.30 17.86
N GLN A 173 -8.14 7.70 18.34
CA GLN A 173 -7.93 8.95 19.08
C GLN A 173 -7.45 10.10 18.17
N SER A 174 -7.03 9.81 16.95
CA SER A 174 -6.67 10.83 15.97
C SER A 174 -7.86 11.71 15.62
N PRO A 175 -7.66 12.94 15.10
CA PRO A 175 -8.78 13.81 14.70
C PRO A 175 -9.77 13.12 13.77
N GLN A 176 -9.27 12.43 12.73
CA GLN A 176 -10.11 11.69 11.80
C GLN A 176 -10.69 10.41 12.44
N GLY A 177 -9.91 9.72 13.28
CA GLY A 177 -10.34 8.53 13.99
C GLY A 177 -11.52 8.76 14.93
N LYS A 178 -11.54 9.88 15.66
CA LYS A 178 -12.68 10.25 16.52
C LYS A 178 -13.99 10.39 15.75
N LEU A 179 -13.91 10.94 14.53
CA LEU A 179 -15.06 11.07 13.65
C LEU A 179 -15.49 9.72 13.08
N MET A 180 -14.55 8.93 12.61
CA MET A 180 -14.82 7.70 11.86
C MET A 180 -15.12 6.48 12.74
N THR A 181 -14.58 6.41 13.97
CA THR A 181 -14.74 5.24 14.83
C THR A 181 -16.20 4.88 15.10
N PRO A 182 -17.10 5.78 15.50
CA PRO A 182 -18.51 5.43 15.72
C PRO A 182 -19.18 4.94 14.43
N LEU A 183 -18.84 5.53 13.28
CA LEU A 183 -19.39 5.15 11.98
C LEU A 183 -18.92 3.75 11.57
N LEU A 184 -17.62 3.47 11.70
CA LEU A 184 -17.03 2.19 11.28
C LEU A 184 -17.35 1.04 12.24
N CYS A 185 -17.35 1.28 13.55
CA CYS A 185 -17.51 0.23 14.54
C CYS A 185 -18.98 -0.04 14.90
N LYS A 186 -19.86 0.97 14.84
CA LYS A 186 -21.26 0.80 15.23
C LYS A 186 -22.24 0.93 14.07
N LEU A 187 -21.92 1.76 13.07
CA LEU A 187 -22.85 2.16 12.02
C LEU A 187 -22.30 1.85 10.60
N ARG A 188 -21.37 0.89 10.46
CA ARG A 188 -20.73 0.59 9.16
C ARG A 188 -21.74 0.24 8.06
N TYR A 189 -22.88 -0.33 8.39
CA TYR A 189 -23.95 -0.62 7.42
C TYR A 189 -24.55 0.64 6.83
N ILE A 190 -24.56 1.76 7.56
CA ILE A 190 -24.98 3.06 7.05
C ILE A 190 -24.00 3.57 6.01
N LEU A 191 -22.71 3.34 6.18
CA LEU A 191 -21.70 3.66 5.17
C LEU A 191 -21.75 2.73 3.95
N TYR A 192 -22.10 1.47 4.18
CA TYR A 192 -22.22 0.45 3.14
C TYR A 192 -23.42 0.70 2.21
N MET A 193 -24.59 1.06 2.75
CA MET A 193 -25.84 1.20 2.00
C MET A 193 -25.78 2.13 0.80
N PRO A 194 -25.21 3.35 0.89
CA PRO A 194 -25.07 4.22 -0.29
C PRO A 194 -24.24 3.58 -1.40
N VAL A 195 -23.14 2.91 -1.04
CA VAL A 195 -22.26 2.25 -2.01
C VAL A 195 -22.98 1.06 -2.63
N TYR A 196 -23.74 0.29 -1.84
CA TYR A 196 -24.57 -0.80 -2.34
C TYR A 196 -25.57 -0.29 -3.40
N LEU A 197 -26.29 0.81 -3.12
CA LEU A 197 -27.21 1.40 -4.09
C LEU A 197 -26.50 1.91 -5.35
N LEU A 198 -25.34 2.56 -5.18
CA LEU A 198 -24.53 3.04 -6.30
C LEU A 198 -23.93 1.89 -7.14
N SER A 199 -23.77 0.69 -6.57
CA SER A 199 -23.24 -0.47 -7.30
C SER A 199 -24.08 -0.88 -8.50
N PHE A 200 -25.39 -0.61 -8.47
CA PHE A 200 -26.32 -0.90 -9.56
C PHE A 200 -26.24 0.09 -10.74
N LEU A 201 -25.56 1.23 -10.58
CA LEU A 201 -25.42 2.20 -11.66
C LEU A 201 -24.48 1.69 -12.75
N PRO A 202 -24.72 2.09 -14.02
CA PRO A 202 -23.79 1.84 -15.11
C PRO A 202 -22.38 2.37 -14.80
N GLU A 203 -21.35 1.70 -15.27
CA GLU A 203 -19.95 2.09 -14.98
C GLU A 203 -19.60 3.50 -15.44
N GLY A 204 -20.14 3.97 -16.57
CA GLY A 204 -19.96 5.35 -17.04
C GLY A 204 -20.51 6.40 -16.07
N VAL A 205 -21.63 6.10 -15.40
CA VAL A 205 -22.22 6.99 -14.37
C VAL A 205 -21.34 7.00 -13.13
N LYS A 206 -20.88 5.82 -12.68
CA LYS A 206 -19.93 5.72 -11.55
C LYS A 206 -18.65 6.51 -11.83
N ALA A 207 -18.07 6.35 -13.03
CA ALA A 207 -16.88 7.09 -13.43
C ALA A 207 -17.11 8.60 -13.43
N SER A 208 -18.28 9.07 -13.87
CA SER A 208 -18.63 10.50 -13.85
C SER A 208 -18.77 11.04 -12.42
N LEU A 209 -19.37 10.26 -11.52
CA LEU A 209 -19.46 10.62 -10.10
C LEU A 209 -18.07 10.70 -9.44
N VAL A 210 -17.19 9.74 -9.75
CA VAL A 210 -15.81 9.72 -9.25
C VAL A 210 -15.05 10.93 -9.79
N ARG A 211 -15.12 11.23 -11.09
CA ARG A 211 -14.48 12.44 -11.67
C ARG A 211 -14.98 13.72 -11.00
N PHE A 212 -16.27 13.80 -10.73
CA PHE A 212 -16.83 14.94 -10.02
C PHE A 212 -16.31 15.07 -8.60
N ALA A 213 -16.21 13.95 -7.86
CA ALA A 213 -15.68 13.93 -6.49
C ALA A 213 -14.19 14.31 -6.43
N LEU A 214 -13.42 13.86 -7.42
CA LEU A 214 -11.97 14.06 -7.49
C LEU A 214 -11.54 15.35 -8.22
N ARG A 215 -12.48 16.16 -8.74
CA ARG A 215 -12.21 17.37 -9.54
C ARG A 215 -11.35 18.44 -8.84
N GLY A 216 -11.28 18.39 -7.51
CA GLY A 216 -10.46 19.32 -6.72
C GLY A 216 -9.00 18.87 -6.55
N MET A 217 -8.63 17.72 -7.09
CA MET A 217 -7.27 17.20 -7.01
C MET A 217 -6.43 17.73 -8.18
N LYS A 218 -5.17 18.10 -7.89
CA LYS A 218 -4.28 18.74 -8.87
C LYS A 218 -3.92 17.82 -10.05
N THR A 219 -3.81 16.52 -9.79
CA THR A 219 -3.40 15.51 -10.78
C THR A 219 -4.08 14.19 -10.46
N CYS A 220 -5.34 14.03 -10.88
CA CYS A 220 -5.99 12.72 -10.78
C CYS A 220 -5.81 11.99 -12.12
N ASP A 221 -5.13 10.86 -12.12
CA ASP A 221 -4.94 10.05 -13.30
C ASP A 221 -6.16 9.13 -13.58
N GLU A 222 -6.29 8.65 -14.80
CA GLU A 222 -7.40 7.77 -15.21
C GLU A 222 -7.36 6.42 -14.47
N SER A 223 -6.19 5.98 -14.05
CA SER A 223 -6.01 4.77 -13.24
C SER A 223 -6.65 4.92 -11.86
N SER A 224 -6.51 6.08 -11.23
CA SER A 224 -7.17 6.39 -9.95
C SER A 224 -8.69 6.45 -10.07
N ILE A 225 -9.20 6.96 -11.20
CA ILE A 225 -10.64 6.98 -11.48
C ILE A 225 -11.16 5.56 -11.63
N THR A 226 -10.53 4.74 -12.48
CA THR A 226 -10.91 3.34 -12.70
C THR A 226 -10.86 2.55 -11.39
N THR A 227 -9.81 2.73 -10.60
CA THR A 227 -9.66 2.09 -9.29
C THR A 227 -10.76 2.51 -8.33
N SER A 228 -11.12 3.80 -8.32
CA SER A 228 -12.22 4.31 -7.49
C SER A 228 -13.59 3.78 -7.91
N VAL A 229 -13.80 3.51 -9.20
CA VAL A 229 -15.02 2.83 -9.67
C VAL A 229 -15.11 1.41 -9.10
N ASN A 230 -13.98 0.72 -8.93
CA ASN A 230 -13.94 -0.62 -8.32
C ASN A 230 -14.36 -0.64 -6.84
N LEU A 231 -14.30 0.50 -6.13
CA LEU A 231 -14.86 0.62 -4.78
C LEU A 231 -16.36 0.36 -4.72
N PHE A 232 -17.09 0.58 -5.83
CA PHE A 232 -18.52 0.28 -5.92
C PHE A 232 -18.83 -1.22 -6.08
N SER A 233 -17.82 -2.09 -5.98
CA SER A 233 -18.03 -3.52 -5.79
C SER A 233 -18.45 -3.79 -4.35
N VAL A 234 -19.57 -4.52 -4.19
CA VAL A 234 -20.22 -4.77 -2.91
C VAL A 234 -19.29 -5.46 -1.91
N ASP A 235 -18.62 -6.52 -2.37
CA ASP A 235 -17.71 -7.29 -1.52
C ASP A 235 -16.42 -6.50 -1.19
N CYS A 236 -15.91 -5.76 -2.17
CA CYS A 236 -14.73 -4.92 -1.97
C CYS A 236 -14.98 -3.87 -0.88
N ILE A 237 -16.08 -3.12 -0.95
CA ILE A 237 -16.38 -2.09 0.05
C ILE A 237 -16.70 -2.70 1.43
N ALA A 238 -17.35 -3.86 1.47
CA ALA A 238 -17.60 -4.56 2.72
C ALA A 238 -16.29 -4.94 3.43
N ASN A 239 -15.32 -5.49 2.70
CA ASN A 239 -14.00 -5.84 3.22
C ASN A 239 -13.22 -4.61 3.68
N ILE A 240 -13.26 -3.51 2.92
CA ILE A 240 -12.64 -2.22 3.27
C ILE A 240 -13.18 -1.69 4.60
N LEU A 241 -14.50 -1.62 4.74
CA LEU A 241 -15.15 -1.12 5.96
C LEU A 241 -14.93 -2.05 7.15
N TYR A 242 -14.92 -3.35 6.92
CA TYR A 242 -14.60 -4.32 7.97
C TYR A 242 -13.17 -4.14 8.50
N MET A 243 -12.19 -4.11 7.62
CA MET A 243 -10.80 -3.86 8.00
C MET A 243 -10.65 -2.51 8.71
N ALA A 244 -11.27 -1.45 8.20
CA ALA A 244 -11.23 -0.12 8.83
C ALA A 244 -11.79 -0.13 10.26
N SER A 245 -12.85 -0.90 10.52
CA SER A 245 -13.37 -1.05 11.88
C SER A 245 -12.36 -1.70 12.81
N GLN A 246 -11.62 -2.70 12.32
CA GLN A 246 -10.57 -3.36 13.10
C GLN A 246 -9.35 -2.46 13.35
N GLU A 247 -9.00 -1.61 12.38
CA GLU A 247 -7.96 -0.59 12.57
C GLU A 247 -8.28 0.31 13.76
N MET A 248 -9.51 0.80 13.86
CA MET A 248 -9.95 1.65 14.98
C MET A 248 -9.89 0.92 16.33
N MET A 249 -10.17 -0.38 16.35
CA MET A 249 -10.20 -1.17 17.59
C MET A 249 -8.83 -1.70 18.00
N LYS A 250 -7.95 -2.03 17.07
CA LYS A 250 -6.72 -2.79 17.33
C LYS A 250 -5.45 -1.95 17.30
N VAL A 251 -5.43 -0.82 16.55
CA VAL A 251 -4.24 0.04 16.48
C VAL A 251 -4.31 1.07 17.62
N VAL A 252 -3.92 0.61 18.80
CA VAL A 252 -4.00 1.39 20.06
C VAL A 252 -2.63 1.89 20.49
N GLU A 253 -1.68 1.00 20.71
CA GLU A 253 -0.35 1.34 21.20
C GLU A 253 0.70 1.13 20.10
N ARG A 254 1.70 2.02 20.11
CA ARG A 254 2.86 1.89 19.22
C ARG A 254 3.75 0.75 19.68
N ASP A 255 4.10 -0.18 18.81
CA ASP A 255 5.05 -1.25 19.12
C ASP A 255 6.50 -0.71 19.15
N SER A 256 6.81 0.00 20.22
CA SER A 256 8.14 0.60 20.43
C SER A 256 9.27 -0.42 20.51
N THR A 257 8.96 -1.66 20.88
CA THR A 257 9.94 -2.76 20.96
C THR A 257 10.39 -3.17 19.55
N THR A 258 9.44 -3.44 18.65
CA THR A 258 9.75 -3.79 17.27
C THR A 258 10.44 -2.64 16.54
N ILE A 259 10.00 -1.39 16.77
CA ILE A 259 10.66 -0.20 16.21
C ILE A 259 12.11 -0.11 16.68
N LYS A 260 12.39 -0.24 17.98
CA LYS A 260 13.73 -0.19 18.53
C LYS A 260 14.65 -1.26 17.96
N GLN A 261 14.16 -2.48 17.84
CA GLN A 261 14.92 -3.61 17.27
C GLN A 261 15.30 -3.41 15.80
N ASN A 262 14.48 -2.68 15.05
CA ASN A 262 14.66 -2.46 13.63
C ASN A 262 15.00 -1.01 13.25
N LEU A 263 15.30 -0.14 14.20
CA LEU A 263 15.40 1.31 14.03
C LEU A 263 16.28 1.72 12.83
N LYS A 264 17.41 1.06 12.65
CA LYS A 264 18.35 1.32 11.55
C LYS A 264 17.81 0.97 10.16
N LYS A 265 16.77 0.14 10.10
CA LYS A 265 16.11 -0.26 8.83
C LYS A 265 14.90 0.62 8.51
N LEU A 266 14.38 1.38 9.48
CA LEU A 266 13.13 2.12 9.36
C LEU A 266 13.38 3.57 8.95
N ILE A 267 12.59 4.05 8.00
CA ILE A 267 12.47 5.46 7.62
C ILE A 267 11.00 5.84 7.82
N PHE A 268 10.73 6.78 8.71
CA PHE A 268 9.38 7.29 8.93
C PHE A 268 9.18 8.63 8.22
N TYR A 269 8.01 8.81 7.63
CA TYR A 269 7.64 10.05 6.96
C TYR A 269 6.23 10.48 7.35
N TYR A 270 6.14 11.55 8.15
CA TYR A 270 4.90 12.10 8.67
C TYR A 270 4.46 13.35 7.91
N GLY A 271 3.16 13.60 7.83
CA GLY A 271 2.59 14.83 7.27
C GLY A 271 2.30 15.87 8.33
N THR A 272 2.53 17.15 8.03
CA THR A 272 2.25 18.27 8.97
C THR A 272 0.74 18.51 9.18
N GLY A 273 -0.07 18.26 8.14
CA GLY A 273 -1.53 18.46 8.16
C GLY A 273 -2.33 17.15 8.22
N ASP A 274 -1.71 16.05 8.62
CA ASP A 274 -2.35 14.74 8.63
C ASP A 274 -3.32 14.60 9.80
N SER A 275 -4.57 14.20 9.50
CA SER A 275 -5.62 14.00 10.51
C SER A 275 -5.69 12.55 11.01
N TRP A 276 -4.99 11.60 10.37
CA TRP A 276 -4.88 10.21 10.83
C TRP A 276 -3.67 9.97 11.73
N CYS A 277 -2.51 10.54 11.37
CA CYS A 277 -1.29 10.53 12.17
C CYS A 277 -0.80 11.98 12.36
N PRO A 278 -1.42 12.73 13.29
CA PRO A 278 -1.16 14.16 13.47
C PRO A 278 0.28 14.43 13.91
N GLN A 279 0.75 15.66 13.67
CA GLN A 279 2.15 16.05 13.89
C GLN A 279 2.68 15.73 15.30
N HIS A 280 1.84 15.80 16.34
CA HIS A 280 2.31 15.46 17.69
C HIS A 280 2.72 13.98 17.83
N TYR A 281 2.20 13.05 16.98
CA TYR A 281 2.70 11.67 16.96
C TYR A 281 4.13 11.62 16.39
N TYR A 282 4.44 12.48 15.40
CA TYR A 282 5.81 12.67 14.93
C TYR A 282 6.71 13.22 16.05
N ASP A 283 6.27 14.24 16.78
CA ASP A 283 7.06 14.85 17.83
C ASP A 283 7.38 13.82 18.95
N GLU A 284 6.40 13.01 19.35
CA GLU A 284 6.56 11.96 20.36
C GLU A 284 7.53 10.84 19.89
N ILE A 285 7.35 10.30 18.69
CA ILE A 285 8.24 9.23 18.19
C ILE A 285 9.68 9.74 18.01
N LYS A 286 9.83 11.01 17.61
CA LYS A 286 11.15 11.65 17.47
C LYS A 286 11.84 11.82 18.82
N MET A 287 11.10 12.10 19.88
CA MET A 287 11.62 12.13 21.25
C MET A 287 12.04 10.75 21.75
N ASP A 288 11.22 9.73 21.47
CA ASP A 288 11.48 8.36 21.92
C ASP A 288 12.64 7.70 21.16
N PHE A 289 12.83 8.07 19.90
CA PHE A 289 13.86 7.53 19.02
C PHE A 289 14.67 8.64 18.33
N PRO A 290 15.49 9.42 19.09
CA PRO A 290 16.22 10.57 18.55
C PRO A 290 17.20 10.21 17.42
N ASP A 291 17.75 8.99 17.44
CA ASP A 291 18.68 8.48 16.43
C ASP A 291 17.97 7.84 15.23
N GLY A 292 16.64 7.78 15.24
CA GLY A 292 15.84 7.23 14.15
C GLY A 292 15.75 8.16 12.95
N ASP A 293 15.65 7.58 11.77
CA ASP A 293 15.35 8.31 10.53
C ASP A 293 13.85 8.64 10.47
N ILE A 294 13.47 9.72 11.13
CA ILE A 294 12.09 10.15 11.31
C ILE A 294 11.95 11.55 10.72
N ARG A 295 11.20 11.66 9.62
CA ARG A 295 11.10 12.83 8.76
C ARG A 295 9.70 13.43 8.80
N LEU A 296 9.65 14.75 8.67
CA LEU A 296 8.41 15.50 8.57
C LEU A 296 8.26 16.06 7.14
N CYS A 297 7.07 15.95 6.58
CA CYS A 297 6.76 16.48 5.25
C CYS A 297 6.66 18.01 5.26
N GLU A 298 7.62 18.70 4.66
CA GLU A 298 7.61 20.16 4.49
C GLU A 298 6.85 20.61 3.23
N LYS A 299 6.51 19.67 2.35
CA LYS A 299 5.89 19.95 1.05
C LYS A 299 4.36 19.99 1.09
N GLY A 300 3.75 19.73 2.24
CA GLY A 300 2.30 19.71 2.39
C GLY A 300 1.61 18.56 1.63
N LEU A 301 2.30 17.44 1.45
CA LEU A 301 1.71 16.26 0.82
C LEU A 301 0.61 15.69 1.70
N ARG A 302 -0.47 15.26 1.07
CA ARG A 302 -1.63 14.72 1.77
C ARG A 302 -1.41 13.27 2.16
N HIS A 303 -2.15 12.81 3.18
CA HIS A 303 -2.17 11.39 3.60
C HIS A 303 -2.37 10.45 2.41
N ALA A 304 -3.35 10.73 1.55
CA ALA A 304 -3.63 9.97 0.34
C ALA A 304 -2.77 10.43 -0.86
N PHE A 305 -1.45 10.49 -0.70
CA PHE A 305 -0.49 10.95 -1.70
C PHE A 305 -0.61 10.23 -3.06
N VAL A 306 -1.10 9.00 -3.05
CA VAL A 306 -1.29 8.18 -4.26
C VAL A 306 -2.25 8.80 -5.26
N LEU A 307 -3.10 9.73 -4.84
CA LEU A 307 -4.09 10.37 -5.69
C LEU A 307 -3.52 11.59 -6.45
N ASP A 308 -2.49 12.25 -5.91
CA ASP A 308 -2.02 13.53 -6.48
C ASP A 308 -0.50 13.80 -6.36
N ALA A 309 0.27 12.95 -5.68
CA ALA A 309 1.69 13.15 -5.43
C ALA A 309 2.55 11.89 -5.64
N SER A 310 2.06 10.90 -6.39
CA SER A 310 2.74 9.62 -6.62
C SER A 310 4.15 9.78 -7.17
N LYS A 311 4.35 10.61 -8.18
CA LYS A 311 5.66 10.83 -8.81
C LYS A 311 6.64 11.54 -7.87
N GLU A 312 6.15 12.54 -7.12
CA GLU A 312 6.96 13.27 -6.17
C GLU A 312 7.42 12.37 -5.01
N MET A 313 6.51 11.57 -4.47
CA MET A 313 6.85 10.62 -3.41
C MET A 313 7.85 9.57 -3.90
N ALA A 314 7.68 9.05 -5.12
CA ALA A 314 8.61 8.09 -5.71
C ALA A 314 10.02 8.68 -5.85
N ALA A 315 10.16 9.92 -6.31
CA ALA A 315 11.44 10.61 -6.43
C ALA A 315 12.12 10.77 -5.06
N MET A 316 11.36 11.20 -4.03
CA MET A 316 11.88 11.36 -2.67
C MET A 316 12.39 10.02 -2.10
N ILE A 317 11.65 8.94 -2.27
CA ILE A 317 12.06 7.62 -1.78
C ILE A 317 13.31 7.14 -2.52
N THR A 318 13.41 7.36 -3.81
CA THR A 318 14.61 7.03 -4.60
C THR A 318 15.84 7.75 -4.03
N ASP A 319 15.72 9.04 -3.74
CA ASP A 319 16.80 9.83 -3.14
C ASP A 319 17.18 9.30 -1.75
N TRP A 320 16.22 8.94 -0.92
CA TRP A 320 16.48 8.44 0.44
C TRP A 320 17.20 7.09 0.47
N LEU A 321 17.00 6.28 -0.55
CA LEU A 321 17.57 4.92 -0.63
C LEU A 321 18.86 4.85 -1.44
N GLN A 322 19.29 5.94 -2.06
CA GLN A 322 20.44 5.95 -2.97
C GLN A 322 21.72 5.41 -2.33
N ASP A 323 22.03 5.84 -1.10
CA ASP A 323 23.21 5.38 -0.38
C ASP A 323 23.16 3.88 -0.02
N ASP A 324 21.99 3.35 0.23
CA ASP A 324 21.81 1.93 0.52
C ASP A 324 21.96 1.08 -0.74
N LEU A 325 21.46 1.59 -1.87
CA LEU A 325 21.52 0.91 -3.17
C LEU A 325 22.95 0.89 -3.73
N THR A 326 23.74 1.94 -3.49
CA THR A 326 25.15 1.97 -3.93
C THR A 326 26.05 1.01 -3.18
N LYS A 327 25.63 0.48 -2.02
CA LYS A 327 26.36 -0.48 -1.20
C LYS A 327 26.02 -1.96 -1.51
N LEU A 328 25.08 -2.19 -2.42
CA LEU A 328 24.65 -3.54 -2.86
C LEU A 328 25.51 -4.05 -4.02
#